data_5a519ab9c575898410a5bd48a281e0f7
#
_entry.id   5a519ab9c575898410a5bd48a281e0f7
#
_cell.length_a   1.000
_cell.length_b   1.000
_cell.length_c   1.000
_cell.angle_alpha   90.00
_cell.angle_beta   90.00
_cell.angle_gamma   90.00
#
_symmetry.space_group_name_H-M   'P 1'
#
loop_
_entity.id
_entity.type
_entity.pdbx_description
1 polymer ?
#
loop_
_entity_poly.entity_id
_entity_poly.type
_entity_poly.pdbx_seq_one_letter_code
_entity_poly.pdbx_strand_id
1 'polypeptide(L)'
;MAERQQRQAGGSVLVAAVLMACACATGCSGSGAALDDARAADPVGTLREAADTLVDAGSSKARTSMEMATGGTRVTIRGEGVYDYRERLGRLKVMLPQDPAGTSEHRPITELLAPGALFMKNRGAGVPADKWVRVDTTTLSDGNLVTGGATDPFAAAEVLRGTRTATYVGRTELAGTEVRHYRGTADLADAAKDAAGANRGVLAAAAKGFATAAVPFDVYLDDQGRIRKIRHSFSFVNGQRHGTVAVASTTLLFDFGVATDVRLPADRDIYAGKIAEG
;
A
#
# COMPACT_ATOMS: atom_id res chain seq x y z
N MET A 1 -28.69 86.86 -40.17
CA MET A 1 -29.94 86.65 -40.93
C MET A 1 -30.42 85.23 -40.56
N ALA A 2 -31.44 85.27 -39.78
CA ALA A 2 -32.77 84.67 -39.90
C ALA A 2 -32.76 83.15 -39.82
N GLU A 3 -33.19 82.60 -38.69
CA GLU A 3 -34.58 82.17 -38.44
C GLU A 3 -34.97 80.89 -39.18
N ARG A 4 -35.45 79.85 -38.60
CA ARG A 4 -36.57 79.58 -37.71
C ARG A 4 -36.68 78.11 -37.38
N GLN A 5 -36.88 77.77 -36.14
CA GLN A 5 -38.06 77.12 -35.55
C GLN A 5 -38.76 76.01 -36.41
N GLN A 6 -38.93 74.86 -35.89
CA GLN A 6 -40.17 74.33 -35.25
C GLN A 6 -40.12 72.77 -35.16
N ARG A 7 -40.21 72.25 -33.98
CA ARG A 7 -41.29 71.51 -33.33
C ARG A 7 -41.67 70.13 -33.84
N GLN A 8 -41.66 69.28 -32.81
CA GLN A 8 -42.64 68.24 -32.47
C GLN A 8 -42.33 66.85 -33.11
N ALA A 9 -42.39 65.92 -32.35
CA ALA A 9 -43.17 65.13 -31.47
C ALA A 9 -42.69 63.69 -31.39
N GLY A 10 -42.62 63.18 -30.21
CA GLY A 10 -43.22 61.93 -29.80
C GLY A 10 -42.70 60.63 -30.36
N GLY A 11 -42.08 59.87 -29.55
CA GLY A 11 -41.81 58.45 -29.82
C GLY A 11 -40.98 57.81 -28.74
N SER A 12 -41.55 57.49 -27.60
CA SER A 12 -40.94 56.67 -26.58
C SER A 12 -40.68 55.26 -27.11
N VAL A 13 -39.43 54.91 -27.34
CA VAL A 13 -39.05 53.54 -27.58
C VAL A 13 -38.35 53.03 -26.32
N LEU A 14 -39.05 52.17 -25.59
CA LEU A 14 -38.53 51.38 -24.51
C LEU A 14 -37.49 50.41 -25.09
N VAL A 15 -36.21 50.67 -24.85
CA VAL A 15 -35.16 49.70 -25.09
C VAL A 15 -35.05 48.83 -23.84
N ALA A 16 -35.62 47.66 -23.92
CA ALA A 16 -35.41 46.59 -22.92
C ALA A 16 -33.96 46.12 -23.01
N ALA A 17 -33.13 46.52 -22.07
CA ALA A 17 -31.80 45.97 -21.88
C ALA A 17 -31.92 44.55 -21.34
N VAL A 18 -31.72 43.56 -22.21
CA VAL A 18 -31.54 42.17 -21.82
C VAL A 18 -30.14 42.05 -21.21
N LEU A 19 -30.08 42.06 -19.89
CA LEU A 19 -28.91 41.66 -19.13
C LEU A 19 -28.76 40.14 -19.28
N MET A 20 -27.90 39.71 -20.21
CA MET A 20 -27.45 38.36 -20.36
C MET A 20 -26.49 38.08 -19.21
N ALA A 21 -26.97 37.49 -18.11
CA ALA A 21 -26.17 36.99 -17.03
C ALA A 21 -25.38 35.78 -17.57
N CYS A 22 -24.10 36.00 -17.92
CA CYS A 22 -23.11 34.91 -18.07
C CYS A 22 -22.91 34.27 -16.69
N ALA A 23 -23.68 33.23 -16.40
CA ALA A 23 -23.36 32.31 -15.33
C ALA A 23 -22.09 31.56 -15.75
N CYS A 24 -20.93 32.08 -15.36
CA CYS A 24 -19.68 31.30 -15.37
C CYS A 24 -19.87 30.14 -14.40
N ALA A 25 -20.11 28.98 -14.95
CA ALA A 25 -20.04 27.72 -14.22
C ALA A 25 -18.55 27.49 -13.82
N THR A 26 -18.14 28.10 -12.71
CA THR A 26 -16.93 27.73 -11.99
C THR A 26 -17.28 26.51 -11.10
N GLY A 27 -17.52 25.40 -11.75
CA GLY A 27 -17.70 24.11 -11.07
C GLY A 27 -16.42 23.30 -11.16
N CYS A 28 -15.98 22.75 -10.04
CA CYS A 28 -15.06 21.63 -9.86
C CYS A 28 -13.62 21.88 -9.39
N SER A 29 -13.27 23.03 -8.84
CA SER A 29 -11.99 23.13 -8.10
C SER A 29 -12.15 23.02 -6.56
N GLY A 30 -13.37 23.08 -6.02
CA GLY A 30 -13.60 23.13 -4.58
C GLY A 30 -13.60 21.77 -3.86
N SER A 31 -13.94 20.69 -4.56
CA SER A 31 -14.08 19.39 -3.91
C SER A 31 -12.72 18.77 -3.52
N GLY A 32 -11.69 18.97 -4.35
CA GLY A 32 -10.35 18.45 -4.07
C GLY A 32 -9.70 19.13 -2.87
N ALA A 33 -9.73 20.46 -2.82
CA ALA A 33 -9.16 21.23 -1.72
C ALA A 33 -9.86 20.95 -0.38
N ALA A 34 -11.20 20.84 -0.37
CA ALA A 34 -11.94 20.52 0.84
C ALA A 34 -11.65 19.10 1.37
N LEU A 35 -11.47 18.12 0.48
CA LEU A 35 -11.06 16.76 0.86
C LEU A 35 -9.62 16.72 1.36
N ASP A 36 -8.75 17.53 0.80
CA ASP A 36 -7.36 17.63 1.22
C ASP A 36 -7.23 18.22 2.62
N ASP A 37 -7.99 19.28 2.89
CA ASP A 37 -8.05 19.91 4.21
C ASP A 37 -8.62 18.93 5.27
N ALA A 38 -9.66 18.17 4.91
CA ALA A 38 -10.25 17.17 5.79
C ALA A 38 -9.25 16.04 6.13
N ARG A 39 -8.51 15.52 5.14
CA ARG A 39 -7.49 14.49 5.36
C ARG A 39 -6.28 14.98 6.17
N ALA A 40 -5.93 16.24 6.03
CA ALA A 40 -4.89 16.87 6.86
C ALA A 40 -5.39 17.14 8.29
N ALA A 41 -6.69 17.38 8.46
CA ALA A 41 -7.31 17.65 9.76
C ALA A 41 -7.53 16.38 10.59
N ASP A 42 -7.79 15.21 9.93
CA ASP A 42 -7.89 13.90 10.58
C ASP A 42 -6.92 12.89 9.96
N PRO A 43 -5.63 12.94 10.28
CA PRO A 43 -4.65 12.00 9.77
C PRO A 43 -4.91 10.56 10.20
N VAL A 44 -5.43 10.33 11.41
CA VAL A 44 -5.69 8.98 11.94
C VAL A 44 -6.81 8.31 11.17
N GLY A 45 -7.97 8.97 11.02
CA GLY A 45 -9.10 8.46 10.24
C GLY A 45 -8.71 8.20 8.79
N THR A 46 -8.03 9.17 8.15
CA THR A 46 -7.52 9.02 6.78
C THR A 46 -6.69 7.77 6.57
N LEU A 47 -5.79 7.46 7.49
CA LEU A 47 -4.91 6.29 7.37
C LEU A 47 -5.63 4.98 7.65
N ARG A 48 -6.59 4.95 8.57
CA ARG A 48 -7.41 3.76 8.85
C ARG A 48 -8.24 3.32 7.65
N GLU A 49 -8.66 4.26 6.81
CA GLU A 49 -9.46 4.01 5.60
C GLU A 49 -8.60 3.67 4.37
N ALA A 50 -7.28 3.83 4.45
CA ALA A 50 -6.39 3.70 3.30
C ALA A 50 -6.42 2.30 2.65
N ALA A 51 -6.66 1.23 3.44
CA ALA A 51 -6.81 -0.12 2.93
C ALA A 51 -8.10 -0.28 2.08
N ASP A 52 -9.21 0.35 2.48
CA ASP A 52 -10.46 0.33 1.72
C ASP A 52 -10.32 1.11 0.41
N THR A 53 -9.61 2.24 0.44
CA THR A 53 -9.26 3.00 -0.78
C THR A 53 -8.48 2.16 -1.80
N LEU A 54 -7.62 1.22 -1.36
CA LEU A 54 -6.95 0.28 -2.27
C LEU A 54 -7.92 -0.74 -2.86
N VAL A 55 -8.89 -1.24 -2.09
CA VAL A 55 -9.93 -2.14 -2.60
C VAL A 55 -10.75 -1.45 -3.69
N ASP A 56 -11.11 -0.19 -3.49
CA ASP A 56 -11.81 0.62 -4.49
C ASP A 56 -10.97 0.84 -5.75
N ALA A 57 -9.66 1.04 -5.60
CA ALA A 57 -8.73 1.16 -6.72
C ALA A 57 -8.58 -0.14 -7.55
N GLY A 58 -8.98 -1.28 -6.99
CA GLY A 58 -9.05 -2.60 -7.64
C GLY A 58 -7.71 -3.33 -7.67
N SER A 59 -6.71 -2.79 -8.31
CA SER A 59 -5.40 -3.44 -8.49
C SER A 59 -4.27 -2.42 -8.61
N SER A 60 -3.04 -2.89 -8.46
CA SER A 60 -1.85 -2.09 -8.78
C SER A 60 -0.64 -2.96 -9.12
N LYS A 61 0.39 -2.35 -9.68
CA LYS A 61 1.75 -2.88 -9.57
C LYS A 61 2.32 -2.57 -8.19
N ALA A 62 3.19 -3.45 -7.71
CA ALA A 62 3.86 -3.32 -6.43
C ALA A 62 5.37 -3.53 -6.57
N ARG A 63 6.15 -2.74 -5.84
CA ARG A 63 7.56 -3.02 -5.54
C ARG A 63 7.73 -3.04 -4.03
N THR A 64 8.39 -4.06 -3.55
CA THR A 64 8.70 -4.23 -2.13
C THR A 64 10.20 -4.22 -1.90
N SER A 65 10.62 -3.68 -0.78
CA SER A 65 12.01 -3.74 -0.33
C SER A 65 12.02 -3.97 1.17
N MET A 66 12.71 -5.00 1.59
CA MET A 66 12.88 -5.35 2.99
C MET A 66 14.35 -5.25 3.37
N GLU A 67 14.64 -4.42 4.35
CA GLU A 67 15.99 -4.20 4.87
C GLU A 67 16.08 -4.75 6.29
N MET A 68 16.99 -5.66 6.51
CA MET A 68 17.31 -6.24 7.81
C MET A 68 18.73 -5.87 8.21
N ALA A 69 18.91 -5.43 9.45
CA ALA A 69 20.23 -5.16 10.01
C ALA A 69 20.48 -6.11 11.18
N THR A 70 21.47 -6.97 11.06
CA THR A 70 21.86 -7.89 12.12
C THR A 70 23.39 -7.99 12.19
N GLY A 71 23.97 -7.85 13.37
CA GLY A 71 25.40 -8.06 13.60
C GLY A 71 26.34 -7.21 12.73
N GLY A 72 25.91 -5.99 12.32
CA GLY A 72 26.71 -5.12 11.45
C GLY A 72 26.53 -5.39 9.94
N THR A 73 25.79 -6.43 9.56
CA THR A 73 25.46 -6.75 8.16
C THR A 73 24.08 -6.25 7.83
N ARG A 74 23.93 -5.57 6.67
CA ARG A 74 22.65 -5.17 6.12
C ARG A 74 22.30 -6.06 4.92
N VAL A 75 21.13 -6.69 4.98
CA VAL A 75 20.57 -7.51 3.91
C VAL A 75 19.37 -6.81 3.35
N THR A 76 19.27 -6.74 2.01
CA THR A 76 18.11 -6.16 1.33
C THR A 76 17.50 -7.20 0.38
N ILE A 77 16.23 -7.52 0.60
CA ILE A 77 15.41 -8.37 -0.28
C ILE A 77 14.48 -7.45 -1.08
N ARG A 78 14.29 -7.71 -2.36
CA ARG A 78 13.42 -6.93 -3.23
C ARG A 78 12.39 -7.81 -3.91
N GLY A 79 11.18 -7.29 -4.04
CA GLY A 79 10.09 -7.93 -4.77
C GLY A 79 9.44 -6.96 -5.76
N GLU A 80 8.93 -7.48 -6.86
CA GLU A 80 8.12 -6.71 -7.80
C GLU A 80 7.02 -7.58 -8.40
N GLY A 81 5.87 -6.97 -8.70
CA GLY A 81 4.76 -7.70 -9.32
C GLY A 81 3.46 -6.93 -9.33
N VAL A 82 2.37 -7.66 -9.21
CA VAL A 82 1.00 -7.12 -9.26
C VAL A 82 0.17 -7.65 -8.09
N TYR A 83 -0.82 -6.85 -7.68
CA TYR A 83 -1.77 -7.22 -6.65
C TYR A 83 -3.19 -6.80 -7.04
N ASP A 84 -4.15 -7.71 -6.86
CA ASP A 84 -5.58 -7.48 -6.96
C ASP A 84 -6.17 -7.38 -5.55
N TYR A 85 -6.65 -6.19 -5.18
CA TYR A 85 -7.14 -5.91 -3.83
C TYR A 85 -8.55 -6.45 -3.60
N ARG A 86 -9.36 -6.62 -4.67
CA ARG A 86 -10.71 -7.16 -4.58
C ARG A 86 -10.68 -8.67 -4.38
N GLU A 87 -9.90 -9.34 -5.22
CA GLU A 87 -9.68 -10.79 -5.12
C GLU A 87 -8.70 -11.16 -4.00
N ARG A 88 -7.93 -10.18 -3.50
CA ARG A 88 -6.84 -10.36 -2.53
C ARG A 88 -5.79 -11.36 -2.99
N LEU A 89 -5.47 -11.29 -4.27
CA LEU A 89 -4.48 -12.14 -4.91
C LEU A 89 -3.31 -11.30 -5.42
N GLY A 90 -2.10 -11.77 -5.16
CA GLY A 90 -0.89 -11.11 -5.64
C GLY A 90 0.08 -12.09 -6.26
N ARG A 91 0.93 -11.60 -7.16
CA ARG A 91 2.09 -12.32 -7.68
C ARG A 91 3.30 -11.41 -7.63
N LEU A 92 4.31 -11.82 -6.87
CA LEU A 92 5.57 -11.12 -6.75
C LEU A 92 6.72 -12.02 -7.21
N LYS A 93 7.70 -11.40 -7.84
CA LYS A 93 9.01 -11.98 -8.12
C LYS A 93 9.98 -11.42 -7.09
N VAL A 94 10.47 -12.27 -6.21
CA VAL A 94 11.35 -11.89 -5.09
C VAL A 94 12.78 -12.24 -5.43
N MET A 95 13.67 -11.28 -5.27
CA MET A 95 15.11 -11.41 -5.50
C MET A 95 15.83 -11.38 -4.16
N LEU A 96 16.50 -12.49 -3.84
CA LEU A 96 17.37 -12.58 -2.69
C LEU A 96 18.70 -11.89 -2.99
N PRO A 97 19.39 -11.35 -1.98
CA PRO A 97 20.74 -10.82 -2.15
C PRO A 97 21.68 -11.92 -2.61
N GLN A 98 22.66 -11.56 -3.41
CA GLN A 98 23.71 -12.48 -3.79
C GLN A 98 24.53 -12.88 -2.55
N ASP A 99 24.98 -14.14 -2.52
CA ASP A 99 25.93 -14.60 -1.53
C ASP A 99 27.21 -13.73 -1.60
N PRO A 100 27.73 -13.21 -0.49
CA PRO A 100 29.00 -12.47 -0.47
C PRO A 100 30.17 -13.19 -1.15
N ALA A 101 30.12 -14.52 -1.17
CA ALA A 101 31.13 -15.36 -1.86
C ALA A 101 30.92 -15.45 -3.38
N GLY A 102 29.81 -14.93 -3.93
CA GLY A 102 29.53 -14.88 -5.37
C GLY A 102 29.32 -16.23 -6.05
N THR A 103 29.16 -17.32 -5.27
CA THR A 103 29.20 -18.71 -5.78
C THR A 103 27.84 -19.27 -6.18
N SER A 104 26.73 -18.59 -5.89
CA SER A 104 25.40 -19.07 -6.24
C SER A 104 24.52 -17.97 -6.82
N GLU A 105 24.11 -18.12 -8.09
CA GLU A 105 23.00 -17.37 -8.64
C GLU A 105 21.71 -17.87 -7.98
N HIS A 106 21.15 -17.08 -7.05
CA HIS A 106 19.83 -17.37 -6.52
C HIS A 106 18.79 -17.11 -7.61
N ARG A 107 18.10 -18.18 -8.02
CA ARG A 107 16.94 -18.03 -8.89
C ARG A 107 15.89 -17.18 -8.17
N PRO A 108 15.26 -16.21 -8.85
CA PRO A 108 14.17 -15.46 -8.26
C PRO A 108 13.08 -16.41 -7.74
N ILE A 109 12.56 -16.10 -6.55
CA ILE A 109 11.41 -16.79 -5.99
C ILE A 109 10.15 -16.18 -6.62
N THR A 110 9.24 -17.01 -7.10
CA THR A 110 7.89 -16.54 -7.44
C THR A 110 6.99 -16.77 -6.24
N GLU A 111 6.39 -15.71 -5.75
CA GLU A 111 5.41 -15.75 -4.67
C GLU A 111 4.02 -15.47 -5.23
N LEU A 112 3.03 -16.31 -4.84
CA LEU A 112 1.63 -16.02 -5.01
C LEU A 112 1.05 -15.80 -3.62
N LEU A 113 0.44 -14.63 -3.46
CA LEU A 113 -0.19 -14.18 -2.23
C LEU A 113 -1.68 -14.44 -2.33
N ALA A 114 -2.26 -15.06 -1.32
CA ALA A 114 -3.68 -15.33 -1.21
C ALA A 114 -4.15 -15.18 0.25
N PRO A 115 -5.44 -15.00 0.51
CA PRO A 115 -5.96 -14.88 1.86
C PRO A 115 -5.50 -16.03 2.77
N GLY A 116 -4.64 -15.73 3.75
CA GLY A 116 -4.12 -16.71 4.71
C GLY A 116 -3.09 -17.70 4.14
N ALA A 117 -2.65 -17.54 2.89
CA ALA A 117 -1.71 -18.48 2.27
C ALA A 117 -0.66 -17.77 1.41
N LEU A 118 0.56 -18.27 1.46
CA LEU A 118 1.67 -17.93 0.59
C LEU A 118 2.08 -19.17 -0.20
N PHE A 119 2.18 -19.06 -1.52
CA PHE A 119 2.72 -20.10 -2.37
C PHE A 119 4.05 -19.62 -2.94
N MET A 120 5.08 -20.45 -2.81
CA MET A 120 6.42 -20.11 -3.28
C MET A 120 6.94 -21.14 -4.27
N LYS A 121 7.54 -20.68 -5.36
CA LYS A 121 8.28 -21.50 -6.32
C LYS A 121 9.75 -21.13 -6.27
N ASN A 122 10.61 -22.10 -6.48
CA ASN A 122 12.08 -21.98 -6.34
C ASN A 122 12.52 -21.68 -4.89
N ARG A 123 11.80 -22.18 -3.89
CA ARG A 123 12.15 -22.05 -2.47
C ARG A 123 11.90 -23.37 -1.74
N GLY A 124 12.81 -23.70 -0.83
CA GLY A 124 12.78 -24.91 0.00
C GLY A 124 13.80 -25.95 -0.46
N ALA A 125 14.65 -26.39 0.47
CA ALA A 125 15.62 -27.44 0.20
C ALA A 125 14.90 -28.77 -0.12
N GLY A 126 15.28 -29.45 -1.21
CA GLY A 126 14.69 -30.72 -1.63
C GLY A 126 13.33 -30.60 -2.32
N VAL A 127 12.80 -29.41 -2.56
CA VAL A 127 11.56 -29.20 -3.31
C VAL A 127 11.85 -29.23 -4.82
N PRO A 128 11.17 -30.10 -5.61
CA PRO A 128 11.31 -30.09 -7.06
C PRO A 128 10.99 -28.73 -7.68
N ALA A 129 11.73 -28.32 -8.70
CA ALA A 129 11.60 -26.99 -9.31
C ALA A 129 10.23 -26.72 -9.98
N ASP A 130 9.48 -27.75 -10.33
CA ASP A 130 8.12 -27.69 -10.89
C ASP A 130 7.03 -27.55 -9.82
N LYS A 131 7.35 -27.77 -8.54
CA LYS A 131 6.41 -27.76 -7.42
C LYS A 131 6.37 -26.41 -6.70
N TRP A 132 5.23 -26.16 -6.06
CA TRP A 132 4.98 -25.02 -5.19
C TRP A 132 5.04 -25.45 -3.73
N VAL A 133 5.60 -24.62 -2.90
CA VAL A 133 5.50 -24.71 -1.43
C VAL A 133 4.32 -23.85 -1.00
N ARG A 134 3.39 -24.42 -0.23
CA ARG A 134 2.30 -23.66 0.39
C ARG A 134 2.60 -23.46 1.86
N VAL A 135 2.48 -22.23 2.33
CA VAL A 135 2.62 -21.84 3.73
C VAL A 135 1.32 -21.21 4.20
N ASP A 136 0.82 -21.62 5.35
CA ASP A 136 -0.27 -20.95 6.04
C ASP A 136 0.30 -19.75 6.79
N THR A 137 -0.03 -18.54 6.33
CA THR A 137 0.53 -17.31 6.89
C THR A 137 -0.01 -16.99 8.29
N THR A 138 -1.13 -17.58 8.68
CA THR A 138 -1.68 -17.40 10.03
C THR A 138 -0.90 -18.18 11.11
N THR A 139 -0.10 -19.16 10.69
CA THR A 139 0.77 -19.95 11.58
C THR A 139 2.16 -19.36 11.74
N LEU A 140 2.54 -18.40 10.89
CA LEU A 140 3.81 -17.70 11.01
C LEU A 140 3.76 -16.69 12.15
N SER A 141 4.79 -16.65 12.97
CA SER A 141 4.87 -15.76 14.12
C SER A 141 4.81 -14.27 13.76
N ASP A 142 5.20 -13.91 12.55
CA ASP A 142 5.16 -12.55 12.01
C ASP A 142 4.00 -12.32 11.04
N GLY A 143 3.10 -13.30 10.86
CA GLY A 143 2.03 -13.22 9.89
C GLY A 143 2.49 -12.99 8.45
N ASN A 144 3.70 -13.41 8.11
CA ASN A 144 4.34 -13.17 6.81
C ASN A 144 4.56 -11.67 6.48
N LEU A 145 4.62 -10.80 7.47
CA LEU A 145 5.01 -9.40 7.23
C LEU A 145 6.51 -9.26 6.90
N VAL A 146 7.32 -10.27 7.27
CA VAL A 146 8.77 -10.31 7.06
C VAL A 146 9.26 -11.64 6.50
N THR A 147 8.76 -12.78 6.98
CA THR A 147 9.33 -14.13 6.73
C THR A 147 9.38 -14.51 5.24
N GLY A 148 8.39 -14.15 4.44
CA GLY A 148 8.35 -14.44 3.00
C GLY A 148 9.45 -13.74 2.18
N GLY A 149 10.01 -12.65 2.72
CA GLY A 149 10.99 -11.83 2.01
C GLY A 149 10.36 -10.67 1.24
N ALA A 150 9.05 -10.71 0.98
CA ALA A 150 8.27 -9.58 0.49
C ALA A 150 7.01 -9.43 1.35
N THR A 151 6.73 -8.22 1.79
CA THR A 151 5.49 -7.94 2.52
C THR A 151 4.34 -7.94 1.54
N ASP A 152 3.25 -8.66 1.88
CA ASP A 152 2.00 -8.57 1.14
C ASP A 152 1.51 -7.11 1.12
N PRO A 153 1.31 -6.50 -0.07
CA PRO A 153 0.91 -5.10 -0.19
C PRO A 153 -0.40 -4.77 0.54
N PHE A 154 -1.35 -5.71 0.56
CA PHE A 154 -2.62 -5.48 1.24
C PHE A 154 -2.49 -5.67 2.74
N ALA A 155 -1.74 -6.67 3.21
CA ALA A 155 -1.44 -6.82 4.63
C ALA A 155 -0.69 -5.59 5.18
N ALA A 156 0.24 -5.01 4.40
CA ALA A 156 0.90 -3.76 4.76
C ALA A 156 -0.10 -2.60 4.92
N ALA A 157 -1.10 -2.48 4.04
CA ALA A 157 -2.14 -1.47 4.14
C ALA A 157 -3.06 -1.72 5.36
N GLU A 158 -3.41 -2.97 5.62
CA GLU A 158 -4.27 -3.36 6.75
C GLU A 158 -3.64 -3.06 8.13
N VAL A 159 -2.31 -2.98 8.24
CA VAL A 159 -1.62 -2.50 9.46
C VAL A 159 -2.07 -1.10 9.84
N LEU A 160 -2.38 -0.24 8.85
CA LEU A 160 -2.83 1.13 9.11
C LEU A 160 -4.19 1.23 9.80
N ARG A 161 -5.04 0.18 9.76
CA ARG A 161 -6.29 0.16 10.52
C ARG A 161 -6.05 0.32 12.02
N GLY A 162 -4.91 -0.11 12.52
CA GLY A 162 -4.49 0.06 13.90
C GLY A 162 -3.76 1.39 14.18
N THR A 163 -3.86 2.40 13.32
CA THR A 163 -3.20 3.69 13.54
C THR A 163 -3.65 4.30 14.86
N ARG A 164 -2.70 4.51 15.78
CA ARG A 164 -2.92 5.16 17.08
C ARG A 164 -2.56 6.64 17.04
N THR A 165 -1.45 6.95 16.37
CA THR A 165 -0.97 8.32 16.20
C THR A 165 -0.61 8.56 14.75
N ALA A 166 -0.93 9.74 14.23
CA ALA A 166 -0.52 10.17 12.92
C ALA A 166 -0.33 11.67 12.90
N THR A 167 0.68 12.12 12.17
CA THR A 167 0.95 13.53 11.90
C THR A 167 1.06 13.72 10.39
N TYR A 168 0.35 14.69 9.88
CA TYR A 168 0.56 15.16 8.51
C TYR A 168 1.90 15.95 8.47
N VAL A 169 2.84 15.49 7.66
CA VAL A 169 4.18 16.06 7.54
C VAL A 169 4.23 17.15 6.46
N GLY A 170 3.44 16.99 5.40
CA GLY A 170 3.41 17.92 4.26
C GLY A 170 3.22 17.19 2.93
N ARG A 171 3.29 17.97 1.84
CA ARG A 171 3.27 17.45 0.47
C ARG A 171 4.69 17.24 -0.03
N THR A 172 4.86 16.24 -0.88
CA THR A 172 6.11 15.95 -1.58
C THR A 172 5.80 15.28 -2.91
N GLU A 173 6.81 15.14 -3.77
CA GLU A 173 6.69 14.40 -5.02
C GLU A 173 7.30 13.00 -4.89
N LEU A 174 6.60 11.99 -5.40
CA LEU A 174 7.06 10.62 -5.49
C LEU A 174 6.88 10.11 -6.92
N ALA A 175 8.00 9.95 -7.64
CA ALA A 175 8.02 9.49 -9.03
C ALA A 175 7.06 10.27 -9.95
N GLY A 176 7.09 11.61 -9.88
CA GLY A 176 6.25 12.50 -10.70
C GLY A 176 4.80 12.64 -10.21
N THR A 177 4.45 12.07 -9.06
CA THR A 177 3.12 12.20 -8.46
C THR A 177 3.21 13.00 -7.17
N GLU A 178 2.40 14.04 -7.02
CA GLU A 178 2.27 14.74 -5.75
C GLU A 178 1.58 13.83 -4.74
N VAL A 179 2.13 13.76 -3.52
CA VAL A 179 1.63 12.91 -2.44
C VAL A 179 1.66 13.64 -1.10
N ARG A 180 0.74 13.27 -0.23
CA ARG A 180 0.70 13.69 1.17
C ARG A 180 1.47 12.69 2.02
N HIS A 181 2.45 13.17 2.75
CA HIS A 181 3.26 12.38 3.68
C HIS A 181 2.68 12.43 5.09
N TYR A 182 2.49 11.26 5.65
CA TYR A 182 2.08 11.06 7.05
C TYR A 182 3.10 10.18 7.76
N ARG A 183 3.31 10.47 9.04
CA ARG A 183 4.15 9.67 9.93
C ARG A 183 3.37 9.34 11.19
N GLY A 184 3.55 8.12 11.71
CA GLY A 184 2.81 7.71 12.89
C GLY A 184 3.22 6.35 13.42
N THR A 185 2.33 5.82 14.26
CA THR A 185 2.48 4.50 14.88
C THR A 185 1.14 3.78 14.79
N ALA A 186 1.15 2.53 14.32
CA ALA A 186 0.03 1.60 14.36
C ALA A 186 0.27 0.52 15.42
N ASP A 187 -0.82 -0.04 15.94
CA ASP A 187 -0.80 -1.19 16.82
C ASP A 187 -1.35 -2.41 16.08
N LEU A 188 -0.57 -3.48 16.01
CA LEU A 188 -0.93 -4.70 15.28
C LEU A 188 -2.15 -5.42 15.88
N ALA A 189 -2.33 -5.35 17.21
CA ALA A 189 -3.49 -5.99 17.85
C ALA A 189 -4.78 -5.22 17.54
N ASP A 190 -4.73 -3.90 17.45
CA ASP A 190 -5.86 -3.09 17.01
C ASP A 190 -6.12 -3.28 15.52
N ALA A 191 -5.06 -3.27 14.69
CA ALA A 191 -5.18 -3.58 13.27
C ALA A 191 -5.84 -4.95 13.04
N ALA A 192 -5.48 -5.96 13.82
CA ALA A 192 -6.09 -7.30 13.73
C ALA A 192 -7.60 -7.30 14.04
N LYS A 193 -8.09 -6.45 14.95
CA LYS A 193 -9.53 -6.36 15.26
C LYS A 193 -10.34 -5.85 14.08
N ASP A 194 -9.79 -4.86 13.37
CA ASP A 194 -10.48 -4.13 12.31
C ASP A 194 -10.15 -4.69 10.90
N ALA A 195 -9.18 -5.60 10.81
CA ALA A 195 -8.79 -6.23 9.57
C ALA A 195 -9.87 -7.15 9.00
N ALA A 196 -9.91 -7.24 7.66
CA ALA A 196 -10.88 -8.03 6.94
C ALA A 196 -10.39 -9.47 6.66
N GLY A 197 -11.28 -10.45 6.84
CA GLY A 197 -11.03 -11.85 6.44
C GLY A 197 -9.80 -12.47 7.11
N ALA A 198 -8.96 -13.14 6.32
CA ALA A 198 -7.77 -13.86 6.79
C ALA A 198 -6.70 -12.95 7.39
N ASN A 199 -6.64 -11.67 6.99
CA ASN A 199 -5.66 -10.72 7.52
C ASN A 199 -5.83 -10.48 9.03
N ARG A 200 -7.01 -10.73 9.59
CA ARG A 200 -7.22 -10.73 11.04
C ARG A 200 -6.31 -11.74 11.75
N GLY A 201 -6.25 -12.97 11.26
CA GLY A 201 -5.36 -14.02 11.79
C GLY A 201 -3.88 -13.68 11.59
N VAL A 202 -3.54 -13.20 10.42
CA VAL A 202 -2.19 -12.76 10.04
C VAL A 202 -1.68 -11.67 10.99
N LEU A 203 -2.43 -10.59 11.18
CA LEU A 203 -2.03 -9.47 12.05
C LEU A 203 -2.07 -9.85 13.54
N ALA A 204 -2.99 -10.74 13.95
CA ALA A 204 -3.02 -11.26 15.31
C ALA A 204 -1.79 -12.13 15.64
N ALA A 205 -1.29 -12.92 14.69
CA ALA A 205 -0.03 -13.66 14.81
C ALA A 205 1.15 -12.69 14.92
N ALA A 206 1.22 -11.70 14.04
CA ALA A 206 2.25 -10.67 14.04
C ALA A 206 2.28 -9.88 15.36
N ALA A 207 1.14 -9.53 15.92
CA ALA A 207 1.04 -8.81 17.20
C ALA A 207 1.65 -9.58 18.39
N LYS A 208 1.72 -10.91 18.28
CA LYS A 208 2.30 -11.79 19.32
C LYS A 208 3.78 -12.10 19.05
N GLY A 209 4.19 -12.13 17.79
CA GLY A 209 5.52 -12.60 17.42
C GLY A 209 6.57 -11.50 17.31
N PHE A 210 6.17 -10.24 17.10
CA PHE A 210 7.11 -9.13 17.13
C PHE A 210 7.51 -8.74 18.57
N ALA A 211 8.66 -8.14 18.74
CA ALA A 211 9.14 -7.63 20.04
C ALA A 211 8.22 -6.54 20.60
N THR A 212 7.49 -5.86 19.75
CA THR A 212 6.45 -4.88 20.10
C THR A 212 5.33 -4.90 19.05
N ALA A 213 4.08 -4.79 19.51
CA ALA A 213 2.94 -4.62 18.61
C ALA A 213 2.85 -3.22 17.99
N ALA A 214 3.59 -2.25 18.54
CA ALA A 214 3.66 -0.89 18.03
C ALA A 214 4.60 -0.82 16.81
N VAL A 215 4.06 -0.41 15.67
CA VAL A 215 4.76 -0.35 14.38
C VAL A 215 4.84 1.11 13.92
N PRO A 216 6.02 1.74 13.99
CA PRO A 216 6.24 3.03 13.35
C PRO A 216 6.10 2.93 11.84
N PHE A 217 5.53 3.97 11.23
CA PHE A 217 5.35 4.03 9.79
C PHE A 217 5.57 5.41 9.20
N ASP A 218 5.92 5.45 7.91
CA ASP A 218 5.78 6.58 7.00
C ASP A 218 4.88 6.16 5.83
N VAL A 219 3.84 6.96 5.52
CA VAL A 219 2.86 6.69 4.47
C VAL A 219 2.72 7.89 3.56
N TYR A 220 2.59 7.64 2.27
CA TYR A 220 2.45 8.63 1.22
C TYR A 220 1.20 8.32 0.42
N LEU A 221 0.21 9.22 0.47
CA LEU A 221 -1.08 9.08 -0.20
C LEU A 221 -1.17 10.07 -1.37
N ASP A 222 -1.69 9.62 -2.51
CA ASP A 222 -2.05 10.52 -3.61
C ASP A 222 -3.36 11.28 -3.34
N ASP A 223 -3.78 12.11 -4.30
CA ASP A 223 -4.98 12.94 -4.15
C ASP A 223 -6.28 12.13 -4.05
N GLN A 224 -6.29 10.89 -4.56
CA GLN A 224 -7.40 9.97 -4.36
C GLN A 224 -7.36 9.27 -2.99
N GLY A 225 -6.31 9.47 -2.19
CA GLY A 225 -6.11 8.79 -0.91
C GLY A 225 -5.50 7.39 -1.04
N ARG A 226 -5.06 7.00 -2.23
CA ARG A 226 -4.42 5.70 -2.45
C ARG A 226 -2.99 5.72 -1.93
N ILE A 227 -2.59 4.64 -1.30
CA ILE A 227 -1.21 4.47 -0.84
C ILE A 227 -0.29 4.37 -2.06
N ARG A 228 0.68 5.30 -2.18
CA ARG A 228 1.75 5.26 -3.18
C ARG A 228 3.02 4.66 -2.61
N LYS A 229 3.25 4.88 -1.32
CA LYS A 229 4.36 4.31 -0.57
C LYS A 229 3.96 4.13 0.88
N ILE A 230 4.35 2.99 1.45
CA ILE A 230 4.28 2.75 2.88
C ILE A 230 5.60 2.13 3.33
N ARG A 231 6.12 2.60 4.46
CA ARG A 231 7.30 2.04 5.11
C ARG A 231 6.96 1.73 6.55
N HIS A 232 7.15 0.48 6.94
CA HIS A 232 7.00 0.01 8.32
C HIS A 232 8.37 -0.29 8.94
N SER A 233 8.46 -0.14 10.25
CA SER A 233 9.62 -0.56 11.03
C SER A 233 9.20 -1.61 12.06
N PHE A 234 9.60 -2.86 11.84
CA PHE A 234 9.33 -3.98 12.72
C PHE A 234 10.54 -4.30 13.59
N SER A 235 10.30 -4.95 14.73
CA SER A 235 11.35 -5.38 15.65
C SER A 235 11.10 -6.80 16.11
N PHE A 236 12.11 -7.65 16.01
CA PHE A 236 12.09 -9.04 16.47
C PHE A 236 13.02 -9.24 17.64
N VAL A 237 12.68 -10.17 18.53
CA VAL A 237 13.60 -10.68 19.53
C VAL A 237 14.49 -11.75 18.88
N ASN A 238 15.79 -11.53 18.85
CA ASN A 238 16.74 -12.53 18.40
C ASN A 238 16.97 -13.55 19.53
N GLY A 239 16.34 -14.73 19.39
CA GLY A 239 16.40 -15.78 20.41
C GLY A 239 17.80 -16.30 20.75
N GLN A 240 18.80 -16.12 19.87
CA GLN A 240 20.16 -16.62 20.08
C GLN A 240 21.10 -15.60 20.78
N ARG A 241 20.78 -14.31 20.78
CA ARG A 241 21.71 -13.25 21.26
C ARG A 241 21.07 -12.22 22.19
N HIS A 242 19.87 -12.43 22.71
CA HIS A 242 19.15 -11.46 23.56
C HIS A 242 19.09 -10.04 22.98
N GLY A 243 19.18 -9.88 21.66
CA GLY A 243 19.14 -8.62 20.94
C GLY A 243 17.84 -8.45 20.16
N THR A 244 17.58 -7.23 19.73
CA THR A 244 16.46 -6.92 18.82
C THR A 244 17.01 -6.74 17.42
N VAL A 245 16.37 -7.38 16.43
CA VAL A 245 16.62 -7.17 15.00
C VAL A 245 15.58 -6.19 14.47
N ALA A 246 16.03 -5.10 13.89
CA ALA A 246 15.16 -4.15 13.21
C ALA A 246 15.01 -4.53 11.73
N VAL A 247 13.78 -4.52 11.26
CA VAL A 247 13.43 -4.76 9.86
C VAL A 247 12.60 -3.58 9.34
N ALA A 248 13.07 -2.96 8.25
CA ALA A 248 12.32 -1.95 7.55
C ALA A 248 11.71 -2.57 6.28
N SER A 249 10.38 -2.58 6.19
CA SER A 249 9.66 -2.98 4.98
C SER A 249 9.13 -1.74 4.27
N THR A 250 9.39 -1.64 2.97
CA THR A 250 8.87 -0.56 2.12
C THR A 250 8.10 -1.17 0.96
N THR A 251 6.88 -0.71 0.75
CA THR A 251 6.02 -1.07 -0.38
C THR A 251 5.70 0.18 -1.18
N LEU A 252 5.92 0.12 -2.49
CA LEU A 252 5.54 1.14 -3.48
C LEU A 252 4.41 0.59 -4.33
N LEU A 253 3.35 1.37 -4.53
CA LEU A 253 2.19 1.02 -5.33
C LEU A 253 2.03 2.04 -6.47
N PHE A 254 1.86 1.53 -7.68
CA PHE A 254 1.76 2.35 -8.89
C PHE A 254 0.97 1.61 -9.98
N ASP A 255 0.66 2.30 -11.09
CA ASP A 255 -0.15 1.75 -12.19
C ASP A 255 -1.45 1.11 -11.68
N PHE A 256 -2.23 1.88 -10.92
CA PHE A 256 -3.52 1.43 -10.41
C PHE A 256 -4.50 1.08 -11.53
N GLY A 257 -5.33 0.05 -11.31
CA GLY A 257 -6.26 -0.48 -12.31
C GLY A 257 -5.58 -1.37 -13.37
N VAL A 258 -4.32 -1.76 -13.17
CA VAL A 258 -3.64 -2.68 -14.08
C VAL A 258 -4.37 -4.03 -14.14
N ALA A 259 -4.48 -4.61 -15.33
CA ALA A 259 -5.02 -5.97 -15.46
C ALA A 259 -4.16 -6.99 -14.70
N THR A 260 -4.81 -7.82 -13.90
CA THR A 260 -4.18 -8.89 -13.12
C THR A 260 -4.66 -10.25 -13.65
N ASP A 261 -3.74 -11.19 -13.83
CA ASP A 261 -4.02 -12.62 -14.07
C ASP A 261 -3.19 -13.42 -13.06
N VAL A 262 -3.68 -13.48 -11.83
CA VAL A 262 -3.05 -14.24 -10.75
C VAL A 262 -3.85 -15.51 -10.54
N ARG A 263 -3.24 -16.67 -10.83
CA ARG A 263 -3.85 -17.99 -10.66
C ARG A 263 -3.08 -18.79 -9.64
N LEU A 264 -3.79 -19.37 -8.69
CA LEU A 264 -3.19 -20.24 -7.69
C LEU A 264 -2.89 -21.62 -8.32
N PRO A 265 -1.85 -22.31 -7.82
CA PRO A 265 -1.51 -23.64 -8.31
C PRO A 265 -2.61 -24.65 -7.97
N ALA A 266 -2.75 -25.66 -8.82
CA ALA A 266 -3.61 -26.81 -8.50
C ALA A 266 -2.96 -27.65 -7.38
N ASP A 267 -3.76 -28.41 -6.62
CA ASP A 267 -3.26 -29.22 -5.50
C ASP A 267 -2.16 -30.19 -5.93
N ARG A 268 -2.24 -30.78 -7.12
CA ARG A 268 -1.22 -31.67 -7.69
C ARG A 268 0.13 -30.98 -7.91
N ASP A 269 0.15 -29.67 -7.99
CA ASP A 269 1.36 -28.87 -8.22
C ASP A 269 1.98 -28.39 -6.90
N ILE A 270 1.33 -28.67 -5.77
CA ILE A 270 1.80 -28.35 -4.43
C ILE A 270 2.65 -29.52 -3.90
N TYR A 271 3.82 -29.20 -3.34
CA TYR A 271 4.71 -30.18 -2.72
C TYR A 271 4.12 -30.69 -1.41
N ALA A 272 3.88 -31.99 -1.33
CA ALA A 272 3.30 -32.64 -0.15
C ALA A 272 4.36 -33.20 0.81
N GLY A 273 5.66 -33.10 0.47
CA GLY A 273 6.77 -33.58 1.32
C GLY A 273 7.11 -32.64 2.44
N LYS A 274 7.93 -33.10 3.38
CA LYS A 274 8.52 -32.24 4.42
C LYS A 274 9.61 -31.37 3.80
N ILE A 275 9.57 -30.07 4.11
CA ILE A 275 10.63 -29.14 3.74
C ILE A 275 11.69 -29.23 4.83
N ALA A 276 12.95 -29.46 4.44
CA ALA A 276 14.05 -29.42 5.39
C ALA A 276 14.20 -27.99 5.92
N GLU A 277 14.21 -27.84 7.24
CA GLU A 277 14.59 -26.58 7.87
C GLU A 277 16.07 -26.31 7.56
N GLY A 278 16.38 -25.23 6.89
CA GLY A 278 17.73 -24.80 6.53
C GLY A 278 18.37 -23.93 7.61
#